data_104db45f306e9ffd3bf97c4c030ab8f8
#
_entry.id   104db45f306e9ffd3bf97c4c030ab8f8
#
_cell.length_a   1.000
_cell.length_b   1.000
_cell.length_c   1.000
_cell.angle_alpha   90.00
_cell.angle_beta   90.00
_cell.angle_gamma   90.00
#
_symmetry.space_group_name_H-M   'P 1'
#
loop_
_entity.id
_entity.type
_entity.pdbx_description
1 polymer ?
#
loop_
_entity_poly.entity_id
_entity_poly.type
_entity_poly.pdbx_seq_one_letter_code
_entity_poly.pdbx_strand_id
1 'polypeptide(L)'
;MKQQKDNWVKILFSFAAPCKGKMALSVFCAILSVAGGFIPFWAVYEILLAFINQNVTLNGILIWCLVGAAGYLLRVACHGISTILAHISAYTILEGIRLKIADRLMKAPLGEVMGRRIGYLKNIIMDKVEDLEPPLAHMIPELTSNLLLPVAIFIWILVIDWRMGLAVLIAPVLAMIPMFFLMRNYNSQYAAYMEANNHVNSIIIEYVEGIEVVKAFNQSTSSYEKFVNAVQSFKEFTLAWFKSTWKSMNLMMAIMPTTLLGVLPVGLLLVQNGSISPAELAMGIILSLSIVGPLMKATTFINEAKSMEYAVEAANELLNLPVLPDSGKIVSIPHNDIALKHVTFSYDGSEQNEVLHDVNLELPEGSFTALVGPSGGGKSTIARLIARFWDVTGGNITIGGKNIKELSIRQLSELVSFVTQDNFLFNCSLKENIRLGNPNATDEEVYAAAKAACCDEFIVRLDKGYDTPAGDAGKRLSGGEKQRIAIARAILKNAPIVILDEATAFTDPQNEDKIQKSIMALSKGKTLLVIAHRLSTIQNADQIVVLKKGRIVDCGKQKELLKRCPLYADMWKAHIGAKNWSVSEKKEVAAHV
;
A
#
# COMPACT_ATOMS: atom_id res chain seq x y z
N MET A 1 22.92 6.48 0.89
CA MET A 1 23.38 5.40 -0.01
C MET A 1 22.45 5.36 -1.22
N LYS A 2 22.96 5.53 -2.45
CA LYS A 2 22.18 5.31 -3.67
C LYS A 2 21.86 3.83 -3.72
N GLN A 3 20.64 3.43 -3.37
CA GLN A 3 20.14 2.09 -3.68
C GLN A 3 20.31 1.86 -5.17
N GLN A 4 21.05 0.82 -5.52
CA GLN A 4 21.14 0.32 -6.88
C GLN A 4 19.71 -0.02 -7.31
N LYS A 5 19.13 0.76 -8.23
CA LYS A 5 17.76 0.55 -8.71
C LYS A 5 17.72 -0.86 -9.32
N ASP A 6 17.15 -1.80 -8.61
CA ASP A 6 16.90 -3.13 -9.17
C ASP A 6 16.03 -2.97 -10.43
N ASN A 7 16.37 -3.71 -11.47
CA ASN A 7 15.61 -3.65 -12.71
C ASN A 7 14.18 -4.14 -12.44
N TRP A 8 13.20 -3.23 -12.52
CA TRP A 8 11.79 -3.53 -12.27
C TRP A 8 11.28 -4.75 -13.06
N VAL A 9 11.80 -5.00 -14.25
CA VAL A 9 11.49 -6.18 -15.08
C VAL A 9 11.88 -7.47 -14.36
N LYS A 10 13.07 -7.51 -13.72
CA LYS A 10 13.51 -8.67 -12.95
C LYS A 10 12.61 -8.93 -11.74
N ILE A 11 12.19 -7.87 -11.07
CA ILE A 11 11.27 -7.96 -9.93
C ILE A 11 9.91 -8.52 -10.40
N LEU A 12 9.36 -7.99 -11.50
CA LEU A 12 8.13 -8.48 -12.09
C LEU A 12 8.21 -9.97 -12.45
N PHE A 13 9.30 -10.41 -13.08
CA PHE A 13 9.50 -11.83 -13.36
C PHE A 13 9.59 -12.70 -12.09
N SER A 14 10.10 -12.16 -10.99
CA SER A 14 10.09 -12.87 -9.70
C SER A 14 8.67 -13.03 -9.16
N PHE A 15 7.81 -12.03 -9.35
CA PHE A 15 6.38 -12.12 -8.99
C PHE A 15 5.64 -13.12 -9.87
N ALA A 16 5.96 -13.17 -11.16
CA ALA A 16 5.36 -14.08 -12.13
C ALA A 16 5.85 -15.54 -12.02
N ALA A 17 6.88 -15.80 -11.23
CA ALA A 17 7.51 -17.12 -11.13
C ALA A 17 6.54 -18.30 -10.87
N PRO A 18 5.50 -18.17 -10.00
CA PRO A 18 4.53 -19.24 -9.76
C PRO A 18 3.67 -19.59 -11.00
N CYS A 19 3.48 -18.64 -11.93
CA CYS A 19 2.60 -18.75 -13.08
C CYS A 19 3.33 -18.98 -14.41
N LYS A 20 4.66 -19.23 -14.38
CA LYS A 20 5.51 -19.37 -15.59
C LYS A 20 4.92 -20.32 -16.65
N GLY A 21 4.40 -21.49 -16.25
CA GLY A 21 3.84 -22.46 -17.17
C GLY A 21 2.59 -21.96 -17.88
N LYS A 22 1.66 -21.33 -17.15
CA LYS A 22 0.43 -20.76 -17.72
C LYS A 22 0.75 -19.58 -18.64
N MET A 23 1.68 -18.72 -18.27
CA MET A 23 2.12 -17.60 -19.08
C MET A 23 2.82 -18.05 -20.36
N ALA A 24 3.71 -19.06 -20.29
CA ALA A 24 4.34 -19.64 -21.46
C ALA A 24 3.31 -20.26 -22.43
N LEU A 25 2.30 -20.96 -21.90
CA LEU A 25 1.22 -21.50 -22.69
C LEU A 25 0.36 -20.40 -23.33
N SER A 26 0.10 -19.30 -22.62
CA SER A 26 -0.58 -18.12 -23.15
C SER A 26 0.17 -17.55 -24.35
N VAL A 27 1.49 -17.34 -24.22
CA VAL A 27 2.34 -16.85 -25.33
C VAL A 27 2.33 -17.83 -26.49
N PHE A 28 2.41 -19.13 -26.25
CA PHE A 28 2.32 -20.15 -27.29
C PHE A 28 0.98 -20.09 -28.04
N CYS A 29 -0.13 -19.98 -27.32
CA CYS A 29 -1.46 -19.80 -27.93
C CYS A 29 -1.55 -18.48 -28.72
N ALA A 30 -0.92 -17.40 -28.24
CA ALA A 30 -0.84 -16.14 -28.98
C ALA A 30 -0.10 -16.30 -30.33
N ILE A 31 1.01 -17.05 -30.33
CA ILE A 31 1.76 -17.37 -31.58
C ILE A 31 0.88 -18.20 -32.54
N LEU A 32 0.20 -19.22 -32.04
CA LEU A 32 -0.74 -20.01 -32.85
C LEU A 32 -1.89 -19.16 -33.39
N SER A 33 -2.39 -18.21 -32.62
CA SER A 33 -3.40 -17.25 -33.06
C SER A 33 -2.90 -16.40 -34.24
N VAL A 34 -1.64 -15.96 -34.20
CA VAL A 34 -1.03 -15.23 -35.32
C VAL A 34 -0.95 -16.14 -36.57
N ALA A 35 -0.48 -17.37 -36.41
CA ALA A 35 -0.42 -18.34 -37.51
C ALA A 35 -1.81 -18.61 -38.12
N GLY A 36 -2.83 -18.85 -37.27
CA GLY A 36 -4.22 -18.98 -37.71
C GLY A 36 -4.75 -17.75 -38.44
N GLY A 37 -4.29 -16.55 -38.04
CA GLY A 37 -4.63 -15.28 -38.69
C GLY A 37 -4.08 -15.10 -40.12
N PHE A 38 -3.04 -15.86 -40.50
CA PHE A 38 -2.48 -15.85 -41.88
C PHE A 38 -3.33 -16.67 -42.84
N ILE A 39 -4.03 -17.70 -42.37
CA ILE A 39 -4.82 -18.61 -43.24
C ILE A 39 -5.89 -17.85 -44.05
N PRO A 40 -6.66 -16.88 -43.52
CA PRO A 40 -7.57 -16.07 -44.32
C PRO A 40 -6.89 -15.27 -45.43
N PHE A 41 -5.70 -14.72 -45.15
CA PHE A 41 -4.95 -13.98 -46.17
C PHE A 41 -4.49 -14.91 -47.31
N TRP A 42 -4.03 -16.11 -46.95
CA TRP A 42 -3.68 -17.12 -47.95
C TRP A 42 -4.90 -17.52 -48.78
N ALA A 43 -6.04 -17.75 -48.15
CA ALA A 43 -7.28 -18.10 -48.87
C ALA A 43 -7.72 -17.01 -49.84
N VAL A 44 -7.62 -15.72 -49.46
CA VAL A 44 -7.90 -14.57 -50.34
C VAL A 44 -6.93 -14.57 -51.52
N TYR A 45 -5.64 -14.83 -51.31
CA TYR A 45 -4.63 -14.87 -52.34
C TYR A 45 -4.94 -15.95 -53.40
N GLU A 46 -5.30 -17.15 -52.98
CA GLU A 46 -5.67 -18.26 -53.87
C GLU A 46 -6.94 -17.97 -54.70
N ILE A 47 -7.93 -17.31 -54.08
CA ILE A 47 -9.15 -16.87 -54.78
C ILE A 47 -8.77 -15.81 -55.85
N LEU A 48 -7.89 -14.83 -55.51
CA LEU A 48 -7.44 -13.83 -56.45
C LEU A 48 -6.65 -14.44 -57.62
N LEU A 49 -5.78 -15.40 -57.36
CA LEU A 49 -5.05 -16.16 -58.37
C LEU A 49 -6.00 -16.88 -59.33
N ALA A 50 -7.02 -17.55 -58.80
CA ALA A 50 -8.03 -18.23 -59.61
C ALA A 50 -8.77 -17.26 -60.54
N PHE A 51 -9.14 -16.07 -60.05
CA PHE A 51 -9.78 -15.02 -60.84
C PHE A 51 -8.88 -14.50 -61.96
N ILE A 52 -7.62 -14.22 -61.71
CA ILE A 52 -6.67 -13.68 -62.69
C ILE A 52 -6.32 -14.70 -63.74
N ASN A 53 -6.20 -15.97 -63.34
CA ASN A 53 -5.91 -17.07 -64.25
C ASN A 53 -7.15 -17.62 -64.97
N GLN A 54 -8.31 -16.98 -64.83
CA GLN A 54 -9.60 -17.37 -65.40
C GLN A 54 -10.03 -18.82 -65.10
N ASN A 55 -9.54 -19.43 -64.02
CA ASN A 55 -9.81 -20.80 -63.56
C ASN A 55 -10.81 -20.82 -62.39
N VAL A 56 -11.78 -19.91 -62.40
CA VAL A 56 -12.74 -19.76 -61.33
C VAL A 56 -13.78 -20.86 -61.34
N THR A 57 -13.86 -21.61 -60.24
CA THR A 57 -14.93 -22.57 -60.04
C THR A 57 -15.64 -22.24 -58.70
N LEU A 58 -16.97 -22.40 -58.68
CA LEU A 58 -17.72 -22.14 -57.46
C LEU A 58 -17.23 -23.02 -56.28
N ASN A 59 -16.95 -24.30 -56.54
CA ASN A 59 -16.40 -25.21 -55.51
C ASN A 59 -15.01 -24.75 -55.02
N GLY A 60 -14.14 -24.26 -55.88
CA GLY A 60 -12.84 -23.76 -55.48
C GLY A 60 -12.96 -22.54 -54.55
N ILE A 61 -13.85 -21.60 -54.89
CA ILE A 61 -14.13 -20.43 -54.03
C ILE A 61 -14.67 -20.88 -52.69
N LEU A 62 -15.65 -21.80 -52.68
CA LEU A 62 -16.25 -22.31 -51.44
C LEU A 62 -15.23 -23.01 -50.52
N ILE A 63 -14.32 -23.80 -51.10
CA ILE A 63 -13.24 -24.47 -50.33
C ILE A 63 -12.33 -23.43 -49.68
N TRP A 64 -11.86 -22.44 -50.44
CA TRP A 64 -10.97 -21.42 -49.87
C TRP A 64 -11.69 -20.52 -48.86
N CYS A 65 -12.98 -20.22 -49.03
CA CYS A 65 -13.79 -19.53 -48.03
C CYS A 65 -13.89 -20.36 -46.73
N LEU A 66 -14.11 -21.68 -46.83
CA LEU A 66 -14.14 -22.57 -45.67
C LEU A 66 -12.77 -22.66 -44.97
N VAL A 67 -11.67 -22.74 -45.74
CA VAL A 67 -10.30 -22.72 -45.20
C VAL A 67 -10.03 -21.39 -44.46
N GLY A 68 -10.40 -20.27 -45.08
CA GLY A 68 -10.26 -18.95 -44.45
C GLY A 68 -11.09 -18.84 -43.16
N ALA A 69 -12.34 -19.33 -43.18
CA ALA A 69 -13.20 -19.36 -41.98
C ALA A 69 -12.62 -20.24 -40.87
N ALA A 70 -12.09 -21.43 -41.21
CA ALA A 70 -11.45 -22.33 -40.26
C ALA A 70 -10.19 -21.66 -39.63
N GLY A 71 -9.37 -21.01 -40.46
CA GLY A 71 -8.20 -20.22 -39.97
C GLY A 71 -8.60 -19.10 -39.00
N TYR A 72 -9.68 -18.37 -39.34
CA TYR A 72 -10.21 -17.31 -38.47
C TYR A 72 -10.74 -17.86 -37.14
N LEU A 73 -11.47 -18.99 -37.16
CA LEU A 73 -11.93 -19.65 -35.94
C LEU A 73 -10.77 -20.14 -35.08
N LEU A 74 -9.72 -20.71 -35.68
CA LEU A 74 -8.49 -21.09 -34.97
C LEU A 74 -7.85 -19.89 -34.31
N ARG A 75 -7.73 -18.76 -35.04
CA ARG A 75 -7.22 -17.50 -34.49
C ARG A 75 -8.00 -17.05 -33.26
N VAL A 76 -9.33 -17.01 -33.35
CA VAL A 76 -10.20 -16.54 -32.27
C VAL A 76 -10.09 -17.47 -31.06
N ALA A 77 -10.15 -18.79 -31.28
CA ALA A 77 -10.05 -19.80 -30.22
C ALA A 77 -8.69 -19.71 -29.49
N CYS A 78 -7.59 -19.69 -30.23
CA CYS A 78 -6.24 -19.58 -29.65
C CYS A 78 -6.03 -18.24 -28.93
N HIS A 79 -6.53 -17.14 -29.48
CA HIS A 79 -6.48 -15.83 -28.81
C HIS A 79 -7.28 -15.82 -27.51
N GLY A 80 -8.51 -16.38 -27.53
CA GLY A 80 -9.35 -16.52 -26.35
C GLY A 80 -8.68 -17.34 -25.23
N ILE A 81 -8.10 -18.50 -25.58
CA ILE A 81 -7.37 -19.34 -24.62
C ILE A 81 -6.15 -18.56 -24.06
N SER A 82 -5.39 -17.89 -24.93
CA SER A 82 -4.25 -17.07 -24.52
C SER A 82 -4.65 -16.02 -23.49
N THR A 83 -5.72 -15.27 -23.77
CA THR A 83 -6.20 -14.20 -22.89
C THR A 83 -6.72 -14.76 -21.55
N ILE A 84 -7.49 -15.85 -21.57
CA ILE A 84 -7.97 -16.51 -20.34
C ILE A 84 -6.80 -16.94 -19.45
N LEU A 85 -5.77 -17.59 -20.02
CA LEU A 85 -4.59 -18.02 -19.27
C LEU A 85 -3.81 -16.84 -18.71
N ALA A 86 -3.71 -15.73 -19.45
CA ALA A 86 -3.04 -14.51 -19.02
C ALA A 86 -3.79 -13.86 -17.84
N HIS A 87 -5.12 -13.72 -17.89
CA HIS A 87 -5.93 -13.18 -16.79
C HIS A 87 -5.85 -14.04 -15.53
N ILE A 88 -5.98 -15.38 -15.66
CA ILE A 88 -5.83 -16.30 -14.52
C ILE A 88 -4.43 -16.11 -13.88
N SER A 89 -3.41 -15.98 -14.70
CA SER A 89 -2.04 -15.76 -14.21
C SER A 89 -1.89 -14.40 -13.52
N ALA A 90 -2.43 -13.33 -14.13
CA ALA A 90 -2.39 -12.00 -13.57
C ALA A 90 -3.02 -11.95 -12.16
N TYR A 91 -4.27 -12.39 -12.01
CA TYR A 91 -4.94 -12.38 -10.70
C TYR A 91 -4.27 -13.29 -9.67
N THR A 92 -3.70 -14.43 -10.07
CA THR A 92 -2.91 -15.28 -9.16
C THR A 92 -1.62 -14.57 -8.69
N ILE A 93 -0.99 -13.79 -9.56
CA ILE A 93 0.20 -12.99 -9.22
C ILE A 93 -0.19 -11.86 -8.26
N LEU A 94 -1.27 -11.13 -8.57
CA LEU A 94 -1.76 -10.03 -7.73
C LEU A 94 -2.14 -10.52 -6.32
N GLU A 95 -2.86 -11.63 -6.21
CA GLU A 95 -3.14 -12.30 -4.94
C GLU A 95 -1.85 -12.59 -4.17
N GLY A 96 -0.88 -13.23 -4.84
CA GLY A 96 0.41 -13.56 -4.23
C GLY A 96 1.18 -12.33 -3.74
N ILE A 97 1.15 -11.21 -4.46
CA ILE A 97 1.77 -9.94 -4.05
C ILE A 97 1.05 -9.38 -2.81
N ARG A 98 -0.28 -9.31 -2.82
CA ARG A 98 -1.07 -8.81 -1.68
C ARG A 98 -0.84 -9.61 -0.41
N LEU A 99 -0.85 -10.94 -0.51
CA LEU A 99 -0.58 -11.83 0.62
C LEU A 99 0.85 -11.65 1.16
N LYS A 100 1.85 -11.53 0.30
CA LYS A 100 3.24 -11.27 0.71
C LYS A 100 3.41 -9.90 1.36
N ILE A 101 2.75 -8.85 0.84
CA ILE A 101 2.76 -7.53 1.48
C ILE A 101 2.10 -7.59 2.86
N ALA A 102 0.94 -8.26 2.98
CA ALA A 102 0.27 -8.43 4.27
C ALA A 102 1.15 -9.17 5.29
N ASP A 103 1.78 -10.29 4.89
CA ASP A 103 2.74 -11.03 5.73
C ASP A 103 3.94 -10.16 6.13
N ARG A 104 4.46 -9.34 5.19
CA ARG A 104 5.58 -8.44 5.46
C ARG A 104 5.22 -7.35 6.44
N LEU A 105 4.03 -6.74 6.30
CA LEU A 105 3.52 -5.74 7.25
C LEU A 105 3.34 -6.31 8.66
N MET A 106 2.90 -7.56 8.78
CA MET A 106 2.78 -8.24 10.08
C MET A 106 4.12 -8.52 10.76
N LYS A 107 5.20 -8.69 9.97
CA LYS A 107 6.56 -8.99 10.47
C LYS A 107 7.43 -7.74 10.62
N ALA A 108 7.04 -6.64 10.00
CA ALA A 108 7.76 -5.38 10.08
C ALA A 108 7.67 -4.78 11.49
N PRO A 109 8.68 -4.01 11.95
CA PRO A 109 8.56 -3.21 13.16
C PRO A 109 7.29 -2.35 13.09
N LEU A 110 6.50 -2.35 14.17
CA LEU A 110 5.23 -1.59 14.16
C LEU A 110 5.47 -0.11 13.83
N GLY A 111 6.63 0.42 14.20
CA GLY A 111 6.99 1.79 13.88
C GLY A 111 7.17 2.11 12.41
N GLU A 112 7.72 1.18 11.65
CA GLU A 112 7.82 1.31 10.20
C GLU A 112 6.44 1.38 9.54
N VAL A 113 5.48 0.66 10.10
CA VAL A 113 4.08 0.67 9.63
C VAL A 113 3.37 1.95 10.07
N MET A 114 3.49 2.35 11.35
CA MET A 114 2.85 3.54 11.91
C MET A 114 3.43 4.85 11.35
N GLY A 115 4.69 4.86 10.92
CA GLY A 115 5.31 6.01 10.25
C GLY A 115 4.72 6.31 8.87
N ARG A 116 3.92 5.39 8.31
CA ARG A 116 3.30 5.52 6.99
C ARG A 116 1.83 5.90 7.12
N ARG A 117 1.34 6.75 6.23
CA ARG A 117 -0.09 7.10 6.20
C ARG A 117 -0.91 5.88 5.77
N ILE A 118 -2.01 5.60 6.45
CA ILE A 118 -2.93 4.48 6.12
C ILE A 118 -3.41 4.55 4.66
N GLY A 119 -3.74 5.77 4.19
CA GLY A 119 -4.12 6.00 2.79
C GLY A 119 -3.04 5.62 1.78
N TYR A 120 -1.75 5.82 2.11
CA TYR A 120 -0.62 5.40 1.29
C TYR A 120 -0.52 3.87 1.20
N LEU A 121 -0.59 3.18 2.34
CA LEU A 121 -0.57 1.71 2.38
C LEU A 121 -1.74 1.11 1.61
N LYS A 122 -2.97 1.66 1.80
CA LYS A 122 -4.15 1.24 1.05
C LYS A 122 -3.95 1.44 -0.45
N ASN A 123 -3.46 2.61 -0.88
CA ASN A 123 -3.23 2.90 -2.29
C ASN A 123 -2.26 1.89 -2.93
N ILE A 124 -1.16 1.52 -2.24
CA ILE A 124 -0.23 0.52 -2.79
C ILE A 124 -0.90 -0.85 -2.89
N ILE A 125 -1.53 -1.33 -1.82
CA ILE A 125 -2.08 -2.69 -1.74
C ILE A 125 -3.27 -2.87 -2.70
N MET A 126 -4.13 -1.87 -2.81
CA MET A 126 -5.34 -1.95 -3.63
C MET A 126 -5.09 -1.44 -5.04
N ASP A 127 -4.65 -0.20 -5.18
CA ASP A 127 -4.65 0.49 -6.47
C ASP A 127 -3.36 0.17 -7.27
N LYS A 128 -2.17 0.31 -6.66
CA LYS A 128 -0.91 0.06 -7.38
C LYS A 128 -0.70 -1.42 -7.73
N VAL A 129 -1.10 -2.33 -6.86
CA VAL A 129 -1.05 -3.77 -7.19
C VAL A 129 -2.05 -4.08 -8.30
N GLU A 130 -3.25 -3.45 -8.32
CA GLU A 130 -4.22 -3.62 -9.41
C GLU A 130 -3.71 -3.06 -10.74
N ASP A 131 -2.95 -1.96 -10.73
CA ASP A 131 -2.31 -1.39 -11.94
C ASP A 131 -1.39 -2.40 -12.66
N LEU A 132 -1.02 -3.53 -12.04
CA LEU A 132 -0.25 -4.62 -12.66
C LEU A 132 -1.11 -5.58 -13.48
N GLU A 133 -2.45 -5.61 -13.28
CA GLU A 133 -3.33 -6.54 -14.00
C GLU A 133 -3.33 -6.30 -15.51
N PRO A 134 -3.63 -5.08 -16.02
CA PRO A 134 -3.74 -4.88 -17.46
C PRO A 134 -2.44 -5.23 -18.22
N PRO A 135 -1.23 -4.83 -17.74
CA PRO A 135 0.00 -5.24 -18.39
C PRO A 135 0.25 -6.75 -18.38
N LEU A 136 -0.04 -7.43 -17.26
CA LEU A 136 0.17 -8.88 -17.15
C LEU A 136 -0.83 -9.67 -17.99
N ALA A 137 -2.09 -9.25 -18.01
CA ALA A 137 -3.17 -9.92 -18.71
C ALA A 137 -3.18 -9.66 -20.22
N HIS A 138 -2.85 -8.43 -20.63
CA HIS A 138 -2.99 -8.00 -22.03
C HIS A 138 -1.64 -7.78 -22.71
N MET A 139 -0.69 -7.07 -22.06
CA MET A 139 0.55 -6.70 -22.70
C MET A 139 1.35 -7.93 -23.18
N ILE A 140 1.46 -8.98 -22.35
CA ILE A 140 2.26 -10.16 -22.70
C ILE A 140 1.71 -10.90 -23.93
N PRO A 141 0.43 -11.35 -23.96
CA PRO A 141 -0.11 -12.05 -25.14
C PRO A 141 -0.29 -11.11 -26.35
N GLU A 142 -0.75 -9.88 -26.13
CA GLU A 142 -1.02 -8.93 -27.20
C GLU A 142 0.27 -8.36 -27.79
N LEU A 143 1.29 -8.03 -26.98
CA LEU A 143 2.58 -7.59 -27.49
C LEU A 143 3.23 -8.67 -28.36
N THR A 144 3.14 -9.93 -27.91
CA THR A 144 3.59 -11.08 -28.72
C THR A 144 2.91 -11.10 -30.08
N SER A 145 1.57 -11.01 -30.10
CA SER A 145 0.81 -10.99 -31.36
C SER A 145 1.07 -9.76 -32.20
N ASN A 146 1.10 -8.57 -31.58
CA ASN A 146 1.26 -7.29 -32.27
C ASN A 146 2.69 -7.03 -32.78
N LEU A 147 3.70 -7.75 -32.29
CA LEU A 147 5.05 -7.74 -32.83
C LEU A 147 5.27 -8.82 -33.88
N LEU A 148 4.77 -10.05 -33.63
CA LEU A 148 4.97 -11.16 -34.56
C LEU A 148 4.20 -10.99 -35.86
N LEU A 149 2.96 -10.49 -35.79
CA LEU A 149 2.12 -10.33 -36.99
C LEU A 149 2.76 -9.36 -38.03
N PRO A 150 3.19 -8.14 -37.69
CA PRO A 150 3.88 -7.27 -38.64
C PRO A 150 5.15 -7.88 -39.22
N VAL A 151 5.95 -8.56 -38.37
CA VAL A 151 7.19 -9.21 -38.83
C VAL A 151 6.87 -10.32 -39.83
N ALA A 152 5.90 -11.16 -39.55
CA ALA A 152 5.51 -12.25 -40.44
C ALA A 152 4.89 -11.72 -41.75
N ILE A 153 4.07 -10.67 -41.69
CA ILE A 153 3.55 -9.98 -42.89
C ILE A 153 4.70 -9.38 -43.71
N PHE A 154 5.64 -8.73 -43.06
CA PHE A 154 6.81 -8.15 -43.72
C PHE A 154 7.65 -9.20 -44.44
N ILE A 155 7.91 -10.35 -43.77
CA ILE A 155 8.61 -11.47 -44.38
C ILE A 155 7.83 -11.99 -45.61
N TRP A 156 6.53 -12.09 -45.53
CA TRP A 156 5.72 -12.54 -46.66
C TRP A 156 5.81 -11.57 -47.85
N ILE A 157 5.71 -10.26 -47.62
CA ILE A 157 5.89 -9.25 -48.70
C ILE A 157 7.29 -9.31 -49.28
N LEU A 158 8.34 -9.53 -48.47
CA LEU A 158 9.71 -9.76 -48.96
C LEU A 158 9.85 -10.98 -49.87
N VAL A 159 9.10 -12.05 -49.55
CA VAL A 159 9.09 -13.27 -50.39
C VAL A 159 8.38 -13.03 -51.73
N ILE A 160 7.35 -12.16 -51.75
CA ILE A 160 6.71 -11.75 -53.03
C ILE A 160 7.72 -10.94 -53.86
N ASP A 161 8.22 -9.84 -53.34
CA ASP A 161 9.27 -9.04 -53.94
C ASP A 161 9.97 -8.15 -52.90
N TRP A 162 11.31 -8.20 -52.84
CA TRP A 162 12.07 -7.45 -51.85
C TRP A 162 11.90 -5.92 -51.97
N ARG A 163 11.63 -5.41 -53.18
CA ARG A 163 11.41 -3.97 -53.46
C ARG A 163 10.07 -3.52 -52.85
N MET A 164 9.04 -4.37 -52.91
CA MET A 164 7.79 -4.14 -52.22
C MET A 164 7.97 -4.15 -50.68
N GLY A 165 8.81 -5.07 -50.18
CA GLY A 165 9.16 -5.12 -48.78
C GLY A 165 9.80 -3.81 -48.29
N LEU A 166 10.75 -3.26 -49.06
CA LEU A 166 11.35 -1.95 -48.77
C LEU A 166 10.31 -0.81 -48.83
N ALA A 167 9.40 -0.85 -49.78
CA ALA A 167 8.35 0.16 -49.95
C ALA A 167 7.38 0.20 -48.76
N VAL A 168 7.04 -0.98 -48.15
CA VAL A 168 6.21 -1.06 -46.96
C VAL A 168 6.87 -0.38 -45.75
N LEU A 169 8.20 -0.42 -45.63
CA LEU A 169 8.94 0.17 -44.52
C LEU A 169 9.00 1.70 -44.56
N ILE A 170 8.73 2.33 -45.67
CA ILE A 170 8.84 3.80 -45.80
C ILE A 170 7.98 4.52 -44.76
N ALA A 171 6.71 4.18 -44.64
CA ALA A 171 5.80 4.82 -43.70
C ALA A 171 6.17 4.54 -42.23
N PRO A 172 6.40 3.29 -41.78
CA PRO A 172 6.86 3.02 -40.39
C PRO A 172 8.18 3.73 -40.06
N VAL A 173 9.16 3.73 -40.95
CA VAL A 173 10.45 4.42 -40.71
C VAL A 173 10.28 5.93 -40.62
N LEU A 174 9.48 6.54 -41.48
CA LEU A 174 9.14 7.96 -41.38
C LEU A 174 8.39 8.29 -40.10
N ALA A 175 7.51 7.42 -39.65
CA ALA A 175 6.77 7.57 -38.39
C ALA A 175 7.67 7.46 -37.15
N MET A 176 8.84 6.80 -37.25
CA MET A 176 9.82 6.77 -36.13
C MET A 176 10.45 8.14 -35.88
N ILE A 177 10.49 9.05 -36.83
CA ILE A 177 11.06 10.39 -36.65
C ILE A 177 10.28 11.19 -35.62
N PRO A 178 8.97 11.45 -35.76
CA PRO A 178 8.20 12.12 -34.72
C PRO A 178 8.15 11.32 -33.40
N MET A 179 8.19 9.99 -33.45
CA MET A 179 8.26 9.13 -32.26
C MET A 179 9.56 9.38 -31.47
N PHE A 180 10.69 9.52 -32.14
CA PHE A 180 11.98 9.84 -31.51
C PHE A 180 11.92 11.20 -30.77
N PHE A 181 11.34 12.23 -31.39
CA PHE A 181 11.14 13.52 -30.73
C PHE A 181 10.18 13.44 -29.55
N LEU A 182 9.12 12.63 -29.64
CA LEU A 182 8.18 12.37 -28.55
C LEU A 182 8.90 11.71 -27.36
N MET A 183 9.72 10.69 -27.60
CA MET A 183 10.38 9.91 -26.56
C MET A 183 11.54 10.64 -25.88
N ARG A 184 12.14 11.64 -26.53
CA ARG A 184 13.34 12.33 -26.04
C ARG A 184 13.19 12.88 -24.61
N ASN A 185 12.04 13.45 -24.28
CA ASN A 185 11.76 14.07 -22.98
C ASN A 185 10.65 13.34 -22.20
N TYR A 186 10.16 12.21 -22.71
CA TYR A 186 9.00 11.51 -22.17
C TYR A 186 9.16 11.14 -20.70
N ASN A 187 10.29 10.56 -20.31
CA ASN A 187 10.53 10.13 -18.92
C ASN A 187 10.50 11.32 -17.93
N SER A 188 11.10 12.45 -18.30
CA SER A 188 11.10 13.65 -17.46
C SER A 188 9.70 14.26 -17.34
N GLN A 189 8.96 14.31 -18.44
CA GLN A 189 7.59 14.83 -18.46
C GLN A 189 6.62 13.92 -17.72
N TYR A 190 6.78 12.61 -17.85
CA TYR A 190 5.97 11.64 -17.12
C TYR A 190 6.23 11.71 -15.62
N ALA A 191 7.48 11.84 -15.18
CA ALA A 191 7.82 12.02 -13.76
C ALA A 191 7.20 13.31 -13.20
N ALA A 192 7.29 14.43 -13.92
CA ALA A 192 6.67 15.69 -13.54
C ALA A 192 5.13 15.60 -13.51
N TYR A 193 4.52 14.86 -14.44
CA TYR A 193 3.08 14.57 -14.40
C TYR A 193 2.67 13.81 -13.15
N MET A 194 3.43 12.77 -12.78
CA MET A 194 3.16 11.97 -11.58
C MET A 194 3.32 12.81 -10.30
N GLU A 195 4.31 13.68 -10.25
CA GLU A 195 4.51 14.62 -9.14
C GLU A 195 3.32 15.59 -9.01
N ALA A 196 2.91 16.20 -10.11
CA ALA A 196 1.75 17.10 -10.15
C ALA A 196 0.46 16.37 -9.75
N ASN A 197 0.25 15.15 -10.23
CA ASN A 197 -0.90 14.32 -9.87
C ASN A 197 -0.91 13.98 -8.37
N ASN A 198 0.24 13.58 -7.81
CA ASN A 198 0.38 13.29 -6.38
C ASN A 198 0.12 14.55 -5.52
N HIS A 199 0.56 15.72 -5.98
CA HIS A 199 0.32 16.98 -5.30
C HIS A 199 -1.18 17.31 -5.23
N VAL A 200 -1.90 17.21 -6.35
CA VAL A 200 -3.36 17.41 -6.37
C VAL A 200 -4.06 16.41 -5.47
N ASN A 201 -3.70 15.13 -5.54
CA ASN A 201 -4.30 14.10 -4.70
C ASN A 201 -4.11 14.40 -3.20
N SER A 202 -2.91 14.85 -2.79
CA SER A 202 -2.68 15.21 -1.38
C SER A 202 -3.52 16.41 -0.94
N ILE A 203 -3.73 17.42 -1.80
CA ILE A 203 -4.58 18.56 -1.48
C ILE A 203 -6.06 18.16 -1.42
N ILE A 204 -6.52 17.27 -2.31
CA ILE A 204 -7.88 16.71 -2.27
C ILE A 204 -8.13 16.00 -0.94
N ILE A 205 -7.19 15.15 -0.51
CA ILE A 205 -7.29 14.43 0.77
C ILE A 205 -7.32 15.43 1.94
N GLU A 206 -6.39 16.39 1.98
CA GLU A 206 -6.35 17.44 3.01
C GLU A 206 -7.67 18.21 3.09
N TYR A 207 -8.25 18.59 1.94
CA TYR A 207 -9.52 19.31 1.87
C TYR A 207 -10.69 18.47 2.37
N VAL A 208 -10.77 17.20 1.98
CA VAL A 208 -11.85 16.28 2.38
C VAL A 208 -11.75 15.92 3.86
N GLU A 209 -10.55 15.62 4.37
CA GLU A 209 -10.33 15.32 5.79
C GLU A 209 -10.59 16.55 6.67
N GLY A 210 -10.24 17.76 6.18
CA GLY A 210 -10.45 19.02 6.89
C GLY A 210 -11.82 19.68 6.68
N ILE A 211 -12.76 19.04 5.97
CA ILE A 211 -14.02 19.70 5.55
C ILE A 211 -14.88 20.19 6.71
N GLU A 212 -14.84 19.48 7.85
CA GLU A 212 -15.55 19.88 9.06
C GLU A 212 -15.00 21.20 9.61
N VAL A 213 -13.67 21.34 9.66
CA VAL A 213 -12.99 22.57 10.11
C VAL A 213 -13.28 23.71 9.16
N VAL A 214 -13.18 23.47 7.84
CA VAL A 214 -13.49 24.45 6.81
C VAL A 214 -14.92 24.98 6.96
N LYS A 215 -15.88 24.10 7.21
CA LYS A 215 -17.29 24.47 7.42
C LYS A 215 -17.52 25.17 8.77
N ALA A 216 -16.93 24.65 9.86
CA ALA A 216 -17.12 25.21 11.20
C ALA A 216 -16.60 26.65 11.33
N PHE A 217 -15.46 26.96 10.68
CA PHE A 217 -14.83 28.29 10.74
C PHE A 217 -15.17 29.17 9.55
N ASN A 218 -16.08 28.74 8.67
CA ASN A 218 -16.46 29.46 7.44
C ASN A 218 -15.25 29.87 6.56
N GLN A 219 -14.16 29.09 6.60
CA GLN A 219 -12.93 29.27 5.83
C GLN A 219 -13.06 28.67 4.41
N SER A 220 -14.30 28.65 3.89
CA SER A 220 -14.60 28.08 2.59
C SER A 220 -13.82 28.72 1.45
N THR A 221 -13.51 30.03 1.55
CA THR A 221 -12.85 30.77 0.47
C THR A 221 -11.38 30.36 0.32
N SER A 222 -10.56 30.46 1.38
CA SER A 222 -9.11 30.24 1.28
C SER A 222 -8.73 28.75 1.05
N SER A 223 -9.40 27.83 1.75
CA SER A 223 -9.18 26.38 1.55
C SER A 223 -9.71 25.91 0.20
N TYR A 224 -10.83 26.48 -0.25
CA TYR A 224 -11.38 26.21 -1.58
C TYR A 224 -10.48 26.76 -2.69
N GLU A 225 -9.92 27.98 -2.52
CA GLU A 225 -8.96 28.54 -3.45
C GLU A 225 -7.70 27.70 -3.59
N LYS A 226 -7.15 27.18 -2.48
CA LYS A 226 -6.01 26.24 -2.50
C LYS A 226 -6.32 25.00 -3.32
N PHE A 227 -7.51 24.43 -3.13
CA PHE A 227 -7.98 23.27 -3.90
C PHE A 227 -8.16 23.62 -5.40
N VAL A 228 -8.85 24.71 -5.71
CA VAL A 228 -9.07 25.15 -7.09
C VAL A 228 -7.74 25.43 -7.80
N ASN A 229 -6.82 26.12 -7.14
CA ASN A 229 -5.52 26.44 -7.70
C ASN A 229 -4.69 25.17 -8.00
N ALA A 230 -4.73 24.16 -7.12
CA ALA A 230 -4.07 22.90 -7.35
C ALA A 230 -4.63 22.16 -8.57
N VAL A 231 -5.96 22.06 -8.67
CA VAL A 231 -6.65 21.45 -9.82
C VAL A 231 -6.38 22.23 -11.12
N GLN A 232 -6.38 23.57 -11.04
CA GLN A 232 -6.10 24.43 -12.19
C GLN A 232 -4.64 24.28 -12.65
N SER A 233 -3.68 24.31 -11.72
CA SER A 233 -2.26 24.09 -12.03
C SER A 233 -2.01 22.73 -12.66
N PHE A 234 -2.64 21.67 -12.15
CA PHE A 234 -2.57 20.35 -12.76
C PHE A 234 -3.16 20.31 -14.18
N LYS A 235 -4.30 20.92 -14.38
CA LYS A 235 -4.92 21.08 -15.71
C LYS A 235 -3.97 21.82 -16.66
N GLU A 236 -3.41 22.95 -16.24
CA GLU A 236 -2.49 23.75 -17.06
C GLU A 236 -1.22 22.96 -17.43
N PHE A 237 -0.63 22.26 -16.47
CA PHE A 237 0.49 21.37 -16.70
C PHE A 237 0.14 20.27 -17.71
N THR A 238 -0.98 19.58 -17.52
CA THR A 238 -1.45 18.50 -18.39
C THR A 238 -1.68 19.01 -19.81
N LEU A 239 -2.33 20.16 -19.97
CA LEU A 239 -2.55 20.78 -21.27
C LEU A 239 -1.24 21.23 -21.93
N ALA A 240 -0.27 21.75 -21.17
CA ALA A 240 1.04 22.12 -21.69
C ALA A 240 1.79 20.89 -22.19
N TRP A 241 1.77 19.79 -21.43
CA TRP A 241 2.35 18.52 -21.85
C TRP A 241 1.67 17.99 -23.13
N PHE A 242 0.34 17.95 -23.17
CA PHE A 242 -0.43 17.56 -24.36
C PHE A 242 -0.05 18.41 -25.59
N LYS A 243 0.00 19.73 -25.44
CA LYS A 243 0.39 20.65 -26.53
C LYS A 243 1.82 20.39 -27.02
N SER A 244 2.74 20.03 -26.12
CA SER A 244 4.13 19.74 -26.49
C SER A 244 4.27 18.42 -27.27
N THR A 245 3.44 17.43 -26.98
CA THR A 245 3.47 16.10 -27.61
C THR A 245 2.54 15.97 -28.82
N TRP A 246 1.48 16.78 -28.89
CA TRP A 246 0.42 16.68 -29.88
C TRP A 246 0.90 16.69 -31.33
N LYS A 247 1.84 17.59 -31.68
CA LYS A 247 2.36 17.67 -33.07
C LYS A 247 3.02 16.37 -33.48
N SER A 248 3.90 15.83 -32.64
CA SER A 248 4.62 14.60 -32.93
C SER A 248 3.68 13.41 -32.98
N MET A 249 2.73 13.32 -32.04
CA MET A 249 1.75 12.24 -31.96
C MET A 249 0.81 12.24 -33.18
N ASN A 250 0.24 13.39 -33.54
CA ASN A 250 -0.63 13.50 -34.71
C ASN A 250 0.11 13.23 -36.00
N LEU A 251 1.37 13.69 -36.14
CA LEU A 251 2.19 13.42 -37.31
C LEU A 251 2.48 11.92 -37.44
N MET A 252 2.84 11.25 -36.35
CA MET A 252 3.05 9.81 -36.34
C MET A 252 1.76 9.06 -36.73
N MET A 253 0.60 9.45 -36.14
CA MET A 253 -0.69 8.84 -36.47
C MET A 253 -1.16 9.08 -37.90
N ALA A 254 -0.77 10.21 -38.49
CA ALA A 254 -1.07 10.50 -39.89
C ALA A 254 -0.15 9.72 -40.85
N ILE A 255 1.15 9.55 -40.52
CA ILE A 255 2.12 8.87 -41.39
C ILE A 255 1.93 7.35 -41.35
N MET A 256 1.69 6.75 -40.17
CA MET A 256 1.67 5.30 -40.01
C MET A 256 0.70 4.57 -40.95
N PRO A 257 -0.55 5.05 -41.20
CA PRO A 257 -1.49 4.40 -42.12
C PRO A 257 -1.15 4.57 -43.62
N THR A 258 -0.13 5.35 -43.95
CA THR A 258 0.20 5.66 -45.36
C THR A 258 1.11 4.62 -46.05
N THR A 259 1.19 3.39 -45.53
CA THR A 259 1.96 2.28 -46.12
C THR A 259 1.63 2.07 -47.61
N LEU A 260 0.38 2.32 -47.97
CA LEU A 260 -0.09 2.21 -49.36
C LEU A 260 0.60 3.19 -50.32
N LEU A 261 1.00 4.38 -49.86
CA LEU A 261 1.70 5.38 -50.68
C LEU A 261 3.09 4.89 -51.17
N GLY A 262 3.70 3.98 -50.44
CA GLY A 262 4.93 3.31 -50.86
C GLY A 262 4.66 2.09 -51.75
N VAL A 263 3.76 1.20 -51.27
CA VAL A 263 3.52 -0.10 -51.91
C VAL A 263 2.83 0.00 -53.27
N LEU A 264 1.84 0.90 -53.42
CA LEU A 264 1.06 0.99 -54.64
C LEU A 264 1.88 1.47 -55.84
N PRO A 265 2.64 2.60 -55.79
CA PRO A 265 3.45 3.02 -56.93
C PRO A 265 4.54 2.02 -57.31
N VAL A 266 5.26 1.49 -56.31
CA VAL A 266 6.32 0.50 -56.53
C VAL A 266 5.73 -0.78 -57.13
N GLY A 267 4.65 -1.29 -56.56
CA GLY A 267 3.98 -2.50 -57.01
C GLY A 267 3.40 -2.38 -58.44
N LEU A 268 2.81 -1.23 -58.81
CA LEU A 268 2.34 -0.98 -60.17
C LEU A 268 3.48 -1.00 -61.19
N LEU A 269 4.63 -0.39 -60.86
CA LEU A 269 5.82 -0.44 -61.69
C LEU A 269 6.37 -1.86 -61.86
N LEU A 270 6.32 -2.67 -60.80
CA LEU A 270 6.75 -4.07 -60.84
C LEU A 270 5.81 -4.94 -61.68
N VAL A 271 4.50 -4.71 -61.62
CA VAL A 271 3.53 -5.38 -62.51
C VAL A 271 3.76 -4.98 -63.95
N GLN A 272 3.95 -3.67 -64.25
CA GLN A 272 4.21 -3.19 -65.60
C GLN A 272 5.50 -3.80 -66.20
N ASN A 273 6.51 -4.01 -65.37
CA ASN A 273 7.77 -4.65 -65.78
C ASN A 273 7.70 -6.19 -65.77
N GLY A 274 6.55 -6.79 -65.47
CA GLY A 274 6.37 -8.24 -65.45
C GLY A 274 7.10 -8.94 -64.28
N SER A 275 7.55 -8.20 -63.25
CA SER A 275 8.31 -8.74 -62.12
C SER A 275 7.40 -9.44 -61.11
N ILE A 276 6.17 -8.96 -60.97
CA ILE A 276 5.13 -9.55 -60.11
C ILE A 276 3.79 -9.62 -60.86
N SER A 277 2.92 -10.53 -60.43
CA SER A 277 1.56 -10.65 -60.96
C SER A 277 0.60 -9.62 -60.32
N PRO A 278 -0.53 -9.29 -60.98
CA PRO A 278 -1.56 -8.46 -60.39
C PRO A 278 -2.13 -9.05 -59.08
N ALA A 279 -2.14 -10.38 -58.90
CA ALA A 279 -2.56 -11.05 -57.63
C ALA A 279 -1.57 -10.76 -56.49
N GLU A 280 -0.27 -10.83 -56.78
CA GLU A 280 0.79 -10.52 -55.83
C GLU A 280 0.75 -9.04 -55.41
N LEU A 281 0.47 -8.12 -56.37
CA LEU A 281 0.23 -6.72 -56.01
C LEU A 281 -0.99 -6.55 -55.10
N ALA A 282 -2.13 -7.14 -55.43
CA ALA A 282 -3.34 -7.05 -54.60
C ALA A 282 -3.09 -7.60 -53.20
N MET A 283 -2.37 -8.73 -53.12
CA MET A 283 -1.98 -9.30 -51.82
C MET A 283 -1.03 -8.38 -51.04
N GLY A 284 -0.03 -7.82 -51.68
CA GLY A 284 0.89 -6.85 -51.07
C GLY A 284 0.18 -5.62 -50.50
N ILE A 285 -0.86 -5.13 -51.20
CA ILE A 285 -1.71 -4.03 -50.72
C ILE A 285 -2.46 -4.45 -49.44
N ILE A 286 -3.15 -5.59 -49.46
CA ILE A 286 -3.92 -6.11 -48.31
C ILE A 286 -3.00 -6.31 -47.11
N LEU A 287 -1.83 -6.94 -47.32
CA LEU A 287 -0.87 -7.21 -46.28
C LEU A 287 -0.28 -5.89 -45.71
N SER A 288 0.05 -4.91 -46.56
CA SER A 288 0.62 -3.64 -46.12
C SER A 288 -0.31 -2.84 -45.20
N LEU A 289 -1.63 -2.88 -45.47
CA LEU A 289 -2.64 -2.23 -44.62
C LEU A 289 -2.82 -2.98 -43.28
N SER A 290 -2.61 -4.29 -43.28
CA SER A 290 -2.76 -5.12 -42.10
C SER A 290 -1.65 -4.94 -41.04
N ILE A 291 -0.50 -4.37 -41.43
CA ILE A 291 0.64 -4.06 -40.52
C ILE A 291 0.31 -2.89 -39.58
N VAL A 292 -0.50 -1.94 -40.03
CA VAL A 292 -0.72 -0.65 -39.34
C VAL A 292 -1.33 -0.83 -37.95
N GLY A 293 -2.42 -1.59 -37.85
CA GLY A 293 -3.14 -1.80 -36.60
C GLY A 293 -2.24 -2.35 -35.47
N PRO A 294 -1.54 -3.46 -35.66
CA PRO A 294 -0.61 -4.02 -34.67
C PRO A 294 0.51 -3.06 -34.27
N LEU A 295 1.12 -2.34 -35.21
CA LEU A 295 2.17 -1.36 -34.90
C LEU A 295 1.64 -0.20 -34.08
N MET A 296 0.42 0.28 -34.38
CA MET A 296 -0.24 1.34 -33.59
C MET A 296 -0.49 0.85 -32.15
N LYS A 297 -0.98 -0.37 -31.96
CA LYS A 297 -1.17 -0.95 -30.62
C LYS A 297 0.15 -1.11 -29.85
N ALA A 298 1.23 -1.49 -30.51
CA ALA A 298 2.53 -1.61 -29.87
C ALA A 298 3.01 -0.28 -29.23
N THR A 299 2.61 0.87 -29.78
CA THR A 299 2.97 2.18 -29.19
C THR A 299 2.25 2.49 -27.89
N THR A 300 1.04 1.95 -27.66
CA THR A 300 0.30 2.16 -26.41
C THR A 300 0.95 1.45 -25.22
N PHE A 301 1.61 0.31 -25.47
CA PHE A 301 2.30 -0.46 -24.44
C PHE A 301 3.46 0.27 -23.76
N ILE A 302 4.00 1.34 -24.37
CA ILE A 302 5.04 2.17 -23.75
C ILE A 302 4.51 2.84 -22.49
N ASN A 303 3.29 3.38 -22.52
CA ASN A 303 2.65 4.02 -21.38
C ASN A 303 2.33 2.99 -20.28
N GLU A 304 1.82 1.83 -20.68
CA GLU A 304 1.50 0.73 -19.75
C GLU A 304 2.76 0.20 -19.06
N ALA A 305 3.88 0.05 -19.80
CA ALA A 305 5.16 -0.35 -19.22
C ALA A 305 5.67 0.64 -18.16
N LYS A 306 5.43 1.95 -18.36
CA LYS A 306 5.78 2.97 -17.36
C LYS A 306 4.89 2.93 -16.13
N SER A 307 3.58 2.76 -16.28
CA SER A 307 2.67 2.55 -15.16
C SER A 307 3.08 1.33 -14.34
N MET A 308 3.43 0.23 -15.02
CA MET A 308 3.91 -1.00 -14.40
C MET A 308 5.22 -0.79 -13.63
N GLU A 309 6.19 -0.05 -14.17
CA GLU A 309 7.44 0.28 -13.47
C GLU A 309 7.14 0.90 -12.10
N TYR A 310 6.26 1.93 -12.04
CA TYR A 310 5.85 2.57 -10.79
C TYR A 310 5.12 1.62 -9.85
N ALA A 311 4.22 0.80 -10.37
CA ALA A 311 3.46 -0.15 -9.56
C ALA A 311 4.36 -1.23 -8.95
N VAL A 312 5.32 -1.77 -9.74
CA VAL A 312 6.31 -2.74 -9.26
C VAL A 312 7.23 -2.13 -8.20
N GLU A 313 7.73 -0.90 -8.41
CA GLU A 313 8.59 -0.21 -7.45
C GLU A 313 7.84 0.03 -6.13
N ALA A 314 6.58 0.49 -6.17
CA ALA A 314 5.76 0.71 -4.99
C ALA A 314 5.46 -0.58 -4.21
N ALA A 315 5.09 -1.66 -4.90
CA ALA A 315 4.87 -2.96 -4.26
C ALA A 315 6.17 -3.51 -3.66
N ASN A 316 7.30 -3.36 -4.37
CA ASN A 316 8.62 -3.82 -3.91
C ASN A 316 9.11 -3.04 -2.68
N GLU A 317 8.77 -1.77 -2.55
CA GLU A 317 9.05 -0.98 -1.34
C GLU A 317 8.45 -1.63 -0.10
N LEU A 318 7.16 -2.01 -0.15
CA LEU A 318 6.49 -2.67 0.98
C LEU A 318 7.01 -4.09 1.23
N LEU A 319 7.36 -4.83 0.18
CA LEU A 319 7.92 -6.18 0.30
C LEU A 319 9.33 -6.20 0.91
N ASN A 320 10.06 -5.08 0.81
CA ASN A 320 11.41 -4.92 1.36
C ASN A 320 11.42 -4.16 2.70
N LEU A 321 10.28 -3.95 3.35
CA LEU A 321 10.27 -3.41 4.71
C LEU A 321 11.19 -4.23 5.62
N PRO A 322 11.94 -3.59 6.52
CA PRO A 322 12.75 -4.32 7.49
C PRO A 322 11.87 -5.29 8.29
N VAL A 323 12.43 -6.39 8.71
CA VAL A 323 11.76 -7.36 9.58
C VAL A 323 12.52 -7.38 10.89
N LEU A 324 11.81 -7.39 12.02
CA LEU A 324 12.43 -7.60 13.30
C LEU A 324 13.04 -9.01 13.33
N PRO A 325 14.33 -9.14 13.68
CA PRO A 325 14.92 -10.46 13.84
C PRO A 325 14.14 -11.24 14.90
N ASP A 326 13.59 -12.39 14.51
CA ASP A 326 12.91 -13.29 15.44
C ASP A 326 13.82 -14.49 15.72
N SER A 327 14.14 -14.70 16.99
CA SER A 327 14.97 -15.85 17.40
C SER A 327 14.25 -17.19 17.18
N GLY A 328 12.90 -17.18 17.13
CA GLY A 328 12.07 -18.38 17.08
C GLY A 328 12.21 -19.29 18.32
N LYS A 329 13.02 -18.91 19.30
CA LYS A 329 13.31 -19.71 20.49
C LYS A 329 12.50 -19.23 21.67
N ILE A 330 12.00 -20.16 22.47
CA ILE A 330 11.41 -19.90 23.79
C ILE A 330 12.54 -19.92 24.81
N VAL A 331 12.77 -18.81 25.49
CA VAL A 331 13.81 -18.65 26.51
C VAL A 331 13.14 -18.67 27.89
N SER A 332 13.70 -19.41 28.83
CA SER A 332 13.20 -19.40 30.21
C SER A 332 13.48 -18.05 30.87
N ILE A 333 12.45 -17.41 31.39
CA ILE A 333 12.50 -16.13 32.08
C ILE A 333 12.15 -16.37 33.54
N PRO A 334 13.10 -16.16 34.47
CA PRO A 334 12.88 -16.45 35.89
C PRO A 334 12.01 -15.39 36.58
N HIS A 335 12.06 -14.14 36.15
CA HIS A 335 11.38 -13.00 36.75
C HIS A 335 10.83 -12.07 35.68
N ASN A 336 9.88 -11.19 36.03
CA ASN A 336 9.27 -10.22 35.11
C ASN A 336 9.71 -8.77 35.39
N ASP A 337 10.92 -8.61 35.95
CA ASP A 337 11.59 -7.31 36.06
C ASP A 337 12.07 -6.84 34.69
N ILE A 338 12.07 -5.52 34.46
CA ILE A 338 12.52 -4.92 33.22
C ILE A 338 13.70 -3.99 33.54
N ALA A 339 14.79 -4.10 32.78
CA ALA A 339 15.90 -3.17 32.89
C ALA A 339 16.31 -2.61 31.53
N LEU A 340 16.42 -1.29 31.47
CA LEU A 340 17.01 -0.54 30.36
C LEU A 340 18.42 -0.14 30.79
N LYS A 341 19.43 -0.48 29.99
CA LYS A 341 20.86 -0.20 30.26
C LYS A 341 21.46 0.57 29.11
N HIS A 342 21.86 1.81 29.36
CA HIS A 342 22.48 2.71 28.39
C HIS A 342 21.70 2.83 27.09
N VAL A 343 20.35 2.91 27.17
CA VAL A 343 19.48 2.89 26.00
C VAL A 343 19.53 4.24 25.27
N THR A 344 19.94 4.19 24.00
CA THR A 344 19.81 5.28 23.04
C THR A 344 18.89 4.86 21.91
N PHE A 345 18.13 5.82 21.36
CA PHE A 345 17.19 5.51 20.29
C PHE A 345 16.92 6.72 19.38
N SER A 346 16.91 6.44 18.08
CA SER A 346 16.48 7.34 17.02
C SER A 346 15.51 6.60 16.08
N TYR A 347 14.43 7.26 15.65
CA TYR A 347 13.45 6.67 14.72
C TYR A 347 13.99 6.48 13.29
N ASP A 348 14.93 7.32 12.88
CA ASP A 348 15.56 7.28 11.55
C ASP A 348 16.96 6.64 11.56
N GLY A 349 17.41 6.15 12.71
CA GLY A 349 18.73 5.56 12.90
C GLY A 349 19.90 6.56 12.87
N SER A 350 19.62 7.88 12.82
CA SER A 350 20.67 8.90 12.82
C SER A 350 20.98 9.37 14.25
N GLU A 351 22.27 9.55 14.57
CA GLU A 351 22.72 10.07 15.86
C GLU A 351 22.26 11.54 16.08
N GLN A 352 21.98 12.28 15.00
CA GLN A 352 21.56 13.68 15.09
C GLN A 352 20.11 13.83 15.57
N ASN A 353 19.28 12.80 15.38
CA ASN A 353 17.85 12.78 15.70
C ASN A 353 17.52 11.82 16.84
N GLU A 354 18.45 11.63 17.78
CA GLU A 354 18.18 10.80 18.94
C GLU A 354 17.04 11.37 19.79
N VAL A 355 16.11 10.47 20.16
CA VAL A 355 14.96 10.76 21.02
C VAL A 355 15.22 10.34 22.45
N LEU A 356 16.04 9.30 22.66
CA LEU A 356 16.49 8.82 23.97
C LEU A 356 18.01 8.85 24.04
N HIS A 357 18.54 9.38 25.14
CA HIS A 357 19.95 9.58 25.36
C HIS A 357 20.40 8.91 26.67
N ASP A 358 21.07 7.78 26.58
CA ASP A 358 21.66 7.05 27.70
C ASP A 358 20.67 6.80 28.85
N VAL A 359 19.51 6.21 28.53
CA VAL A 359 18.45 5.94 29.50
C VAL A 359 18.79 4.68 30.28
N ASN A 360 18.87 4.82 31.61
CA ASN A 360 19.06 3.74 32.57
C ASN A 360 17.84 3.69 33.49
N LEU A 361 17.09 2.59 33.49
CA LEU A 361 15.84 2.45 34.23
C LEU A 361 15.62 0.99 34.63
N GLU A 362 15.24 0.78 35.87
CA GLU A 362 14.83 -0.53 36.38
C GLU A 362 13.36 -0.49 36.82
N LEU A 363 12.58 -1.48 36.41
CA LEU A 363 11.21 -1.70 36.81
C LEU A 363 11.15 -3.06 37.54
N PRO A 364 11.11 -3.07 38.86
CA PRO A 364 11.02 -4.32 39.64
C PRO A 364 9.76 -5.11 39.33
N GLU A 365 9.84 -6.43 39.41
CA GLU A 365 8.68 -7.29 39.24
C GLU A 365 7.56 -6.92 40.24
N GLY A 366 6.33 -6.85 39.75
CA GLY A 366 5.13 -6.52 40.56
C GLY A 366 5.04 -5.04 40.95
N SER A 367 5.96 -4.17 40.52
CA SER A 367 5.93 -2.74 40.84
C SER A 367 5.03 -1.93 39.90
N PHE A 368 4.48 -0.85 40.43
CA PHE A 368 3.81 0.18 39.63
C PHE A 368 4.76 1.35 39.37
N THR A 369 5.26 1.46 38.16
CA THR A 369 6.11 2.57 37.71
C THR A 369 5.33 3.53 36.81
N ALA A 370 5.49 4.83 37.04
CA ALA A 370 4.87 5.87 36.22
C ALA A 370 5.92 6.71 35.49
N LEU A 371 5.76 6.91 34.17
CA LEU A 371 6.57 7.84 33.38
C LEU A 371 5.86 9.17 33.27
N VAL A 372 6.53 10.26 33.68
CA VAL A 372 6.01 11.63 33.62
C VAL A 372 7.00 12.58 32.96
N GLY A 373 6.52 13.71 32.49
CA GLY A 373 7.37 14.72 31.88
C GLY A 373 6.65 15.48 30.76
N PRO A 374 7.25 16.53 30.20
CA PRO A 374 6.68 17.31 29.11
C PRO A 374 6.39 16.44 27.86
N SER A 375 5.49 16.92 26.99
CA SER A 375 5.28 16.31 25.68
C SER A 375 6.60 16.28 24.90
N GLY A 376 6.85 15.20 24.14
CA GLY A 376 8.13 15.00 23.45
C GLY A 376 9.29 14.57 24.36
N GLY A 377 9.06 14.28 25.64
CA GLY A 377 10.11 13.86 26.57
C GLY A 377 10.65 12.43 26.39
N GLY A 378 10.08 11.61 25.50
CA GLY A 378 10.52 10.23 25.25
C GLY A 378 9.72 9.14 25.97
N LYS A 379 8.67 9.50 26.71
CA LYS A 379 7.85 8.56 27.51
C LYS A 379 7.26 7.40 26.71
N SER A 380 6.47 7.71 25.68
CA SER A 380 5.85 6.68 24.82
C SER A 380 6.89 5.90 24.02
N THR A 381 8.05 6.51 23.74
CA THR A 381 9.17 5.82 23.08
C THR A 381 9.72 4.70 23.97
N ILE A 382 9.96 4.96 25.27
CA ILE A 382 10.40 3.94 26.23
C ILE A 382 9.39 2.78 26.27
N ALA A 383 8.12 3.07 26.42
CA ALA A 383 7.06 2.06 26.48
C ALA A 383 7.02 1.18 25.20
N ARG A 384 7.12 1.81 24.02
CA ARG A 384 7.13 1.12 22.73
C ARG A 384 8.39 0.29 22.51
N LEU A 385 9.54 0.71 23.04
CA LEU A 385 10.79 -0.04 22.98
C LEU A 385 10.74 -1.28 23.90
N ILE A 386 10.13 -1.18 25.07
CA ILE A 386 9.91 -2.34 25.96
C ILE A 386 9.02 -3.38 25.28
N ALA A 387 7.98 -2.93 24.56
CA ALA A 387 7.12 -3.80 23.74
C ALA A 387 7.80 -4.25 22.42
N ARG A 388 9.05 -3.81 22.17
CA ARG A 388 9.83 -4.13 20.98
C ARG A 388 9.11 -3.77 19.67
N PHE A 389 8.40 -2.62 19.65
CA PHE A 389 7.87 -2.08 18.39
C PHE A 389 8.99 -1.56 17.48
N TRP A 390 10.15 -1.27 18.05
CA TRP A 390 11.44 -1.02 17.42
C TRP A 390 12.54 -1.67 18.24
N ASP A 391 13.67 -1.94 17.63
CA ASP A 391 14.90 -2.28 18.35
C ASP A 391 15.65 -0.99 18.73
N VAL A 392 16.31 -0.99 19.89
CA VAL A 392 17.14 0.14 20.34
C VAL A 392 18.35 0.36 19.41
N THR A 393 18.74 1.62 19.23
CA THR A 393 19.92 2.00 18.44
C THR A 393 21.22 1.70 19.20
N GLY A 394 21.21 1.91 20.53
CA GLY A 394 22.32 1.57 21.43
C GLY A 394 21.82 1.09 22.78
N GLY A 395 22.68 0.42 23.54
CA GLY A 395 22.32 -0.20 24.79
C GLY A 395 21.48 -1.45 24.64
N ASN A 396 20.80 -1.88 25.71
CA ASN A 396 19.95 -3.05 25.72
C ASN A 396 18.74 -2.90 26.66
N ILE A 397 17.69 -3.68 26.37
CA ILE A 397 16.53 -3.85 27.23
C ILE A 397 16.43 -5.31 27.58
N THR A 398 16.22 -5.61 28.87
CA THR A 398 16.11 -6.99 29.37
C THR A 398 14.81 -7.19 30.11
N ILE A 399 14.25 -8.41 30.05
CA ILE A 399 13.16 -8.90 30.89
C ILE A 399 13.67 -10.15 31.60
N GLY A 400 13.63 -10.17 32.94
CA GLY A 400 14.19 -11.26 33.74
C GLY A 400 15.67 -11.52 33.46
N GLY A 401 16.44 -10.47 33.21
CA GLY A 401 17.86 -10.52 32.87
C GLY A 401 18.17 -11.00 31.45
N LYS A 402 17.17 -11.35 30.61
CA LYS A 402 17.35 -11.78 29.23
C LYS A 402 17.07 -10.61 28.28
N ASN A 403 17.94 -10.43 27.26
CA ASN A 403 17.74 -9.39 26.26
C ASN A 403 16.48 -9.66 25.45
N ILE A 404 15.60 -8.65 25.29
CA ILE A 404 14.36 -8.79 24.53
C ILE A 404 14.58 -9.18 23.07
N LYS A 405 15.78 -8.94 22.50
CA LYS A 405 16.15 -9.36 21.15
C LYS A 405 16.35 -10.89 21.05
N GLU A 406 16.63 -11.56 22.17
CA GLU A 406 16.81 -13.02 22.25
C GLU A 406 15.48 -13.75 22.37
N LEU A 407 14.43 -13.06 22.80
CA LEU A 407 13.07 -13.61 22.92
C LEU A 407 12.43 -13.69 21.53
N SER A 408 11.64 -14.74 21.30
CA SER A 408 10.77 -14.73 20.12
C SER A 408 9.70 -13.64 20.25
N ILE A 409 9.27 -13.08 19.10
CA ILE A 409 8.21 -12.05 19.07
C ILE A 409 6.94 -12.58 19.71
N ARG A 410 6.63 -13.87 19.52
CA ARG A 410 5.51 -14.54 20.14
C ARG A 410 5.61 -14.54 21.66
N GLN A 411 6.76 -14.97 22.19
CA GLN A 411 6.99 -15.01 23.65
C GLN A 411 6.92 -13.61 24.26
N LEU A 412 7.52 -12.61 23.63
CA LEU A 412 7.45 -11.23 24.10
C LEU A 412 6.01 -10.72 24.08
N SER A 413 5.25 -11.05 23.03
CA SER A 413 3.83 -10.72 22.96
C SER A 413 3.00 -11.39 24.06
N GLU A 414 3.34 -12.60 24.51
CA GLU A 414 2.68 -13.27 25.64
C GLU A 414 3.02 -12.61 26.98
N LEU A 415 4.25 -12.08 27.13
CA LEU A 415 4.75 -11.44 28.35
C LEU A 415 4.25 -10.01 28.55
N VAL A 416 4.03 -9.25 27.46
CA VAL A 416 3.72 -7.82 27.52
C VAL A 416 2.34 -7.56 26.96
N SER A 417 1.48 -6.93 27.74
CA SER A 417 0.21 -6.35 27.31
C SER A 417 0.37 -4.84 27.13
N PHE A 418 0.05 -4.32 25.96
CA PHE A 418 0.16 -2.89 25.65
C PHE A 418 -1.21 -2.30 25.34
N VAL A 419 -1.64 -1.32 26.12
CA VAL A 419 -2.87 -0.54 25.90
C VAL A 419 -2.46 0.81 25.33
N THR A 420 -2.80 1.05 24.07
CA THR A 420 -2.47 2.28 23.33
C THR A 420 -3.41 3.42 23.67
N GLN A 421 -2.99 4.65 23.39
CA GLN A 421 -3.82 5.85 23.48
C GLN A 421 -5.04 5.78 22.53
N ASP A 422 -4.79 5.35 21.28
CA ASP A 422 -5.83 5.15 20.27
C ASP A 422 -6.40 3.75 20.39
N ASN A 423 -7.58 3.65 21.03
CA ASN A 423 -8.25 2.39 21.29
C ASN A 423 -9.08 1.95 20.07
N PHE A 424 -8.42 1.31 19.09
CA PHE A 424 -9.08 0.80 17.90
C PHE A 424 -9.96 -0.41 18.18
N LEU A 425 -11.18 -0.39 17.63
CA LEU A 425 -12.09 -1.54 17.66
C LEU A 425 -12.38 -1.99 16.22
N PHE A 426 -12.33 -3.31 16.02
CA PHE A 426 -12.74 -3.91 14.75
C PHE A 426 -14.25 -3.86 14.58
N ASN A 427 -14.72 -3.84 13.35
CA ASN A 427 -16.15 -3.88 13.03
C ASN A 427 -16.72 -5.30 13.19
N CYS A 428 -16.64 -5.81 14.42
CA CYS A 428 -17.25 -7.05 14.87
C CYS A 428 -17.99 -6.78 16.20
N SER A 429 -18.56 -7.80 16.84
CA SER A 429 -19.26 -7.64 18.12
C SER A 429 -18.31 -7.17 19.22
N LEU A 430 -18.85 -6.53 20.27
CA LEU A 430 -18.06 -6.12 21.43
C LEU A 430 -17.43 -7.32 22.14
N LYS A 431 -18.13 -8.45 22.18
CA LYS A 431 -17.62 -9.73 22.68
C LYS A 431 -16.35 -10.15 21.92
N GLU A 432 -16.41 -10.19 20.59
CA GLU A 432 -15.27 -10.57 19.79
C GLU A 432 -14.12 -9.55 19.87
N ASN A 433 -14.43 -8.27 20.01
CA ASN A 433 -13.41 -7.26 20.27
C ASN A 433 -12.67 -7.49 21.60
N ILE A 434 -13.35 -7.94 22.65
CA ILE A 434 -12.70 -8.29 23.93
C ILE A 434 -11.92 -9.61 23.79
N ARG A 435 -12.48 -10.61 23.08
CA ARG A 435 -11.87 -11.92 22.85
C ARG A 435 -10.52 -11.84 22.12
N LEU A 436 -10.21 -10.72 21.42
CA LEU A 436 -8.88 -10.50 20.85
C LEU A 436 -7.74 -10.57 21.88
N GLY A 437 -8.03 -10.36 23.18
CA GLY A 437 -7.05 -10.52 24.25
C GLY A 437 -6.60 -11.98 24.43
N ASN A 438 -7.51 -12.94 24.24
CA ASN A 438 -7.26 -14.38 24.20
C ASN A 438 -8.28 -15.05 23.29
N PRO A 439 -7.91 -15.41 22.04
CA PRO A 439 -8.83 -16.01 21.07
C PRO A 439 -9.47 -17.33 21.51
N ASN A 440 -8.85 -18.03 22.47
CA ASN A 440 -9.34 -19.31 23.00
C ASN A 440 -10.22 -19.15 24.25
N ALA A 441 -10.49 -17.91 24.68
CA ALA A 441 -11.29 -17.66 25.89
C ALA A 441 -12.75 -18.02 25.67
N THR A 442 -13.37 -18.59 26.71
CA THR A 442 -14.81 -18.87 26.75
C THR A 442 -15.62 -17.57 26.87
N ASP A 443 -16.92 -17.63 26.60
CA ASP A 443 -17.81 -16.47 26.76
C ASP A 443 -17.82 -15.98 28.22
N GLU A 444 -17.78 -16.90 29.21
CA GLU A 444 -17.74 -16.59 30.63
C GLU A 444 -16.48 -15.80 31.01
N GLU A 445 -15.31 -16.18 30.46
CA GLU A 445 -14.05 -15.48 30.70
C GLU A 445 -14.08 -14.06 30.06
N VAL A 446 -14.66 -13.93 28.87
CA VAL A 446 -14.88 -12.63 28.22
C VAL A 446 -15.79 -11.73 29.07
N TYR A 447 -16.90 -12.26 29.58
CA TYR A 447 -17.81 -11.49 30.44
C TYR A 447 -17.15 -11.12 31.75
N ALA A 448 -16.38 -12.01 32.36
CA ALA A 448 -15.62 -11.72 33.58
C ALA A 448 -14.61 -10.58 33.37
N ALA A 449 -13.85 -10.61 32.26
CA ALA A 449 -12.92 -9.55 31.89
C ALA A 449 -13.63 -8.21 31.60
N ALA A 450 -14.77 -8.25 30.92
CA ALA A 450 -15.59 -7.07 30.66
C ALA A 450 -16.12 -6.44 31.96
N LYS A 451 -16.59 -7.26 32.92
CA LYS A 451 -17.06 -6.81 34.22
C LYS A 451 -15.93 -6.21 35.04
N ALA A 452 -14.75 -6.84 35.06
CA ALA A 452 -13.57 -6.31 35.74
C ALA A 452 -13.11 -4.95 35.16
N ALA A 453 -13.31 -4.75 33.86
CA ALA A 453 -13.04 -3.48 33.16
C ALA A 453 -14.21 -2.47 33.22
N CYS A 454 -15.25 -2.71 34.00
CA CYS A 454 -16.45 -1.87 34.06
C CYS A 454 -17.13 -1.65 32.69
N CYS A 455 -17.03 -2.63 31.78
CA CYS A 455 -17.68 -2.58 30.48
C CYS A 455 -19.14 -3.04 30.55
N ASP A 456 -19.45 -3.99 31.42
CA ASP A 456 -20.77 -4.61 31.53
C ASP A 456 -21.90 -3.58 31.72
N GLU A 457 -21.66 -2.53 32.50
CA GLU A 457 -22.62 -1.47 32.78
C GLU A 457 -23.17 -0.76 31.54
N PHE A 458 -22.34 -0.55 30.50
CA PHE A 458 -22.81 0.09 29.29
C PHE A 458 -23.19 -0.92 28.20
N ILE A 459 -22.54 -2.09 28.17
CA ILE A 459 -22.81 -3.12 27.18
C ILE A 459 -24.23 -3.67 27.32
N VAL A 460 -24.67 -3.94 28.53
CA VAL A 460 -26.02 -4.47 28.82
C VAL A 460 -27.14 -3.50 28.41
N ARG A 461 -26.85 -2.20 28.33
CA ARG A 461 -27.82 -1.17 27.90
C ARG A 461 -28.01 -1.10 26.40
N LEU A 462 -27.13 -1.74 25.62
CA LEU A 462 -27.21 -1.76 24.16
C LEU A 462 -28.24 -2.81 23.71
N ASP A 463 -28.93 -2.53 22.60
CA ASP A 463 -30.02 -3.38 22.07
C ASP A 463 -29.63 -4.86 21.89
N LYS A 464 -28.39 -5.13 21.54
CA LYS A 464 -27.84 -6.49 21.31
C LYS A 464 -26.82 -6.89 22.38
N GLY A 465 -26.65 -6.12 23.46
CA GLY A 465 -25.67 -6.41 24.50
C GLY A 465 -24.28 -6.65 23.95
N TYR A 466 -23.66 -7.74 24.34
CA TYR A 466 -22.32 -8.15 23.90
C TYR A 466 -22.18 -8.44 22.40
N ASP A 467 -23.29 -8.76 21.72
CA ASP A 467 -23.31 -9.02 20.28
C ASP A 467 -23.50 -7.73 19.45
N THR A 468 -23.51 -6.56 20.09
CA THR A 468 -23.59 -5.26 19.42
C THR A 468 -22.33 -5.03 18.58
N PRO A 469 -22.43 -4.74 17.26
CA PRO A 469 -21.28 -4.37 16.43
C PRO A 469 -20.69 -3.02 16.87
N ALA A 470 -19.36 -2.96 17.03
CA ALA A 470 -18.66 -1.74 17.41
C ALA A 470 -18.75 -0.62 16.35
N GLY A 471 -19.02 -0.97 15.09
CA GLY A 471 -18.94 -0.07 13.95
C GLY A 471 -17.49 0.18 13.50
N ASP A 472 -17.32 0.93 12.41
CA ASP A 472 -16.00 1.25 11.87
C ASP A 472 -15.16 1.99 12.91
N ALA A 473 -14.00 1.41 13.29
CA ALA A 473 -13.10 1.93 14.31
C ALA A 473 -13.82 2.26 15.65
N GLY A 474 -14.93 1.58 15.96
CA GLY A 474 -15.69 1.80 17.20
C GLY A 474 -16.46 3.13 17.23
N LYS A 475 -16.83 3.71 16.11
CA LYS A 475 -17.54 5.03 16.03
C LYS A 475 -18.82 5.10 16.84
N ARG A 476 -19.41 3.95 17.22
CA ARG A 476 -20.63 3.88 18.02
C ARG A 476 -20.40 4.05 19.52
N LEU A 477 -19.15 4.08 19.98
CA LEU A 477 -18.77 4.14 21.38
C LEU A 477 -18.04 5.43 21.71
N SER A 478 -18.23 5.92 22.93
CA SER A 478 -17.45 7.03 23.47
C SER A 478 -15.98 6.65 23.68
N GLY A 479 -15.08 7.64 23.78
CA GLY A 479 -13.65 7.39 24.03
C GLY A 479 -13.40 6.57 25.30
N GLY A 480 -14.11 6.85 26.39
CA GLY A 480 -13.98 6.09 27.64
C GLY A 480 -14.49 4.64 27.55
N GLU A 481 -15.53 4.38 26.74
CA GLU A 481 -16.03 3.01 26.51
C GLU A 481 -15.03 2.20 25.67
N LYS A 482 -14.47 2.78 24.61
CA LYS A 482 -13.39 2.15 23.80
C LYS A 482 -12.20 1.79 24.68
N GLN A 483 -11.81 2.68 25.57
CA GLN A 483 -10.69 2.49 26.48
C GLN A 483 -10.96 1.33 27.46
N ARG A 484 -12.16 1.26 28.06
CA ARG A 484 -12.52 0.14 28.93
C ARG A 484 -12.49 -1.20 28.17
N ILE A 485 -12.94 -1.24 26.92
CA ILE A 485 -12.80 -2.44 26.09
C ILE A 485 -11.32 -2.82 25.85
N ALA A 486 -10.44 -1.85 25.63
CA ALA A 486 -9.00 -2.10 25.50
C ALA A 486 -8.40 -2.64 26.80
N ILE A 487 -8.84 -2.11 27.96
CA ILE A 487 -8.45 -2.64 29.27
C ILE A 487 -9.02 -4.07 29.47
N ALA A 488 -10.26 -4.35 29.06
CA ALA A 488 -10.84 -5.70 29.11
C ALA A 488 -10.02 -6.70 28.27
N ARG A 489 -9.54 -6.30 27.07
CA ARG A 489 -8.60 -7.11 26.29
C ARG A 489 -7.32 -7.42 27.06
N ALA A 490 -6.75 -6.42 27.74
CA ALA A 490 -5.53 -6.58 28.52
C ALA A 490 -5.75 -7.47 29.77
N ILE A 491 -6.91 -7.38 30.42
CA ILE A 491 -7.30 -8.26 31.54
C ILE A 491 -7.42 -9.71 31.03
N LEU A 492 -8.14 -9.93 29.93
CA LEU A 492 -8.35 -11.25 29.33
C LEU A 492 -7.06 -11.90 28.87
N LYS A 493 -6.12 -11.11 28.30
CA LYS A 493 -4.78 -11.56 27.92
C LYS A 493 -3.94 -12.03 29.10
N ASN A 494 -4.12 -11.45 30.25
CA ASN A 494 -3.49 -11.78 31.52
C ASN A 494 -1.95 -11.83 31.51
N ALA A 495 -1.31 -10.96 30.70
CA ALA A 495 0.15 -10.87 30.64
C ALA A 495 0.75 -10.39 31.99
N PRO A 496 1.97 -10.86 32.39
CA PRO A 496 2.62 -10.46 33.63
C PRO A 496 3.12 -9.00 33.62
N ILE A 497 3.39 -8.44 32.46
CA ILE A 497 3.81 -7.05 32.27
C ILE A 497 2.70 -6.30 31.54
N VAL A 498 2.31 -5.14 32.08
CA VAL A 498 1.28 -4.28 31.50
C VAL A 498 1.82 -2.89 31.26
N ILE A 499 1.67 -2.40 30.05
CA ILE A 499 2.04 -1.04 29.64
C ILE A 499 0.77 -0.29 29.26
N LEU A 500 0.54 0.86 29.90
CA LEU A 500 -0.59 1.75 29.60
C LEU A 500 -0.07 3.08 29.06
N ASP A 501 -0.36 3.40 27.79
CA ASP A 501 -0.03 4.69 27.20
C ASP A 501 -1.27 5.61 27.26
N GLU A 502 -1.20 6.66 28.11
CA GLU A 502 -2.20 7.73 28.23
C GLU A 502 -3.66 7.27 28.52
N ALA A 503 -3.83 6.43 29.53
CA ALA A 503 -5.11 5.78 29.84
C ALA A 503 -6.27 6.71 30.26
N THR A 504 -6.13 8.04 30.34
CA THR A 504 -7.17 8.93 30.91
C THR A 504 -7.37 10.25 30.15
N ALA A 505 -6.87 10.38 28.92
CA ALA A 505 -7.08 11.59 28.12
C ALA A 505 -8.56 11.66 27.65
N PHE A 506 -9.20 12.81 27.82
CA PHE A 506 -10.55 13.13 27.28
C PHE A 506 -11.74 12.40 27.90
N THR A 507 -11.67 11.95 29.17
CA THR A 507 -12.82 11.34 29.86
C THR A 507 -13.45 12.31 30.87
N ASP A 508 -14.78 12.22 31.01
CA ASP A 508 -15.50 12.91 32.05
C ASP A 508 -15.17 12.33 33.45
N PRO A 509 -15.41 13.04 34.56
CA PRO A 509 -15.05 12.59 35.89
C PRO A 509 -15.67 11.25 36.29
N GLN A 510 -16.89 10.90 35.84
CA GLN A 510 -17.55 9.63 36.16
C GLN A 510 -16.88 8.45 35.42
N ASN A 511 -16.46 8.64 34.19
CA ASN A 511 -15.71 7.63 33.44
C ASN A 511 -14.28 7.50 33.96
N GLU A 512 -13.67 8.56 34.50
CA GLU A 512 -12.33 8.52 35.10
C GLU A 512 -12.27 7.53 36.28
N ASP A 513 -13.22 7.59 37.20
CA ASP A 513 -13.28 6.65 38.34
C ASP A 513 -13.43 5.19 37.90
N LYS A 514 -14.22 4.93 36.84
CA LYS A 514 -14.39 3.60 36.26
C LYS A 514 -13.13 3.08 35.60
N ILE A 515 -12.44 3.93 34.87
CA ILE A 515 -11.16 3.60 34.24
C ILE A 515 -10.11 3.31 35.31
N GLN A 516 -10.04 4.10 36.38
CA GLN A 516 -9.12 3.84 37.49
C GLN A 516 -9.40 2.48 38.17
N LYS A 517 -10.66 2.15 38.43
CA LYS A 517 -11.04 0.82 38.96
C LYS A 517 -10.60 -0.30 38.00
N SER A 518 -10.79 -0.11 36.71
CA SER A 518 -10.37 -1.08 35.68
C SER A 518 -8.86 -1.26 35.66
N ILE A 519 -8.08 -0.16 35.79
CA ILE A 519 -6.62 -0.20 35.88
C ILE A 519 -6.17 -0.90 37.14
N MET A 520 -6.79 -0.66 38.29
CA MET A 520 -6.49 -1.37 39.55
C MET A 520 -6.76 -2.87 39.42
N ALA A 521 -7.86 -3.27 38.76
CA ALA A 521 -8.15 -4.67 38.50
C ALA A 521 -7.08 -5.31 37.58
N LEU A 522 -6.61 -4.57 36.57
CA LEU A 522 -5.60 -5.01 35.64
C LEU A 522 -4.21 -5.14 36.28
N SER A 523 -3.83 -4.24 37.20
CA SER A 523 -2.50 -4.16 37.81
C SER A 523 -2.22 -5.22 38.89
N LYS A 524 -3.24 -5.88 39.39
CA LYS A 524 -3.11 -6.79 40.52
C LYS A 524 -2.11 -7.93 40.24
N GLY A 525 -0.99 -7.94 40.99
CA GLY A 525 0.06 -8.96 40.86
C GLY A 525 0.90 -8.88 39.59
N LYS A 526 0.92 -7.74 38.90
CA LYS A 526 1.64 -7.53 37.62
C LYS A 526 2.61 -6.38 37.72
N THR A 527 3.64 -6.42 36.88
CA THR A 527 4.53 -5.27 36.66
C THR A 527 3.82 -4.27 35.76
N LEU A 528 3.54 -3.06 36.29
CA LEU A 528 2.75 -2.04 35.62
C LEU A 528 3.63 -0.82 35.26
N LEU A 529 3.63 -0.45 33.98
CA LEU A 529 4.20 0.79 33.48
C LEU A 529 3.10 1.68 32.94
N VAL A 530 2.95 2.88 33.49
CA VAL A 530 1.94 3.86 33.07
C VAL A 530 2.61 5.12 32.54
N ILE A 531 2.26 5.55 31.35
CA ILE A 531 2.56 6.89 30.86
C ILE A 531 1.43 7.81 31.31
N ALA A 532 1.73 8.70 32.23
CA ALA A 532 0.71 9.53 32.85
C ALA A 532 0.72 10.96 32.31
N HIS A 533 -0.44 11.40 31.83
CA HIS A 533 -0.74 12.81 31.56
C HIS A 533 -1.48 13.47 32.75
N ARG A 534 -2.15 12.68 33.60
CA ARG A 534 -2.79 13.14 34.84
C ARG A 534 -2.01 12.65 36.05
N LEU A 535 -1.41 13.57 36.77
CA LEU A 535 -0.59 13.24 37.94
C LEU A 535 -1.41 12.67 39.12
N SER A 536 -2.72 12.91 39.14
CA SER A 536 -3.62 12.34 40.15
C SER A 536 -3.68 10.80 40.11
N THR A 537 -3.50 10.18 38.95
CA THR A 537 -3.62 8.72 38.80
C THR A 537 -2.41 7.94 39.30
N ILE A 538 -1.29 8.62 39.50
CA ILE A 538 0.01 8.01 39.82
C ILE A 538 0.52 8.30 41.23
N GLN A 539 -0.29 8.91 42.07
CA GLN A 539 0.09 9.26 43.46
C GLN A 539 0.60 8.07 44.26
N ASN A 540 0.03 6.90 44.01
CA ASN A 540 0.34 5.65 44.69
C ASN A 540 1.35 4.78 43.90
N ALA A 541 2.03 5.34 42.89
CA ALA A 541 3.07 4.61 42.18
C ALA A 541 4.26 4.33 43.11
N ASP A 542 4.80 3.12 43.02
CA ASP A 542 6.00 2.73 43.76
C ASP A 542 7.20 3.53 43.30
N GLN A 543 7.22 3.90 42.02
CA GLN A 543 8.26 4.67 41.38
C GLN A 543 7.67 5.64 40.35
N ILE A 544 8.07 6.89 40.38
CA ILE A 544 7.76 7.91 39.37
C ILE A 544 9.08 8.31 38.71
N VAL A 545 9.15 8.19 37.39
CA VAL A 545 10.32 8.52 36.58
C VAL A 545 10.03 9.81 35.81
N VAL A 546 10.81 10.84 36.06
CA VAL A 546 10.65 12.16 35.43
C VAL A 546 11.58 12.26 34.22
N LEU A 547 10.98 12.36 33.02
CA LEU A 547 11.70 12.47 31.76
C LEU A 547 11.65 13.89 31.19
N LYS A 548 12.77 14.34 30.63
CA LYS A 548 12.86 15.59 29.89
C LYS A 548 13.87 15.43 28.74
N LYS A 549 13.46 15.72 27.51
CA LYS A 549 14.32 15.67 26.33
C LYS A 549 15.12 14.36 26.23
N GLY A 550 14.44 13.21 26.35
CA GLY A 550 15.03 11.89 26.20
C GLY A 550 15.95 11.42 27.33
N ARG A 551 16.04 12.15 28.45
CA ARG A 551 16.86 11.78 29.62
C ARG A 551 16.00 11.66 30.87
N ILE A 552 16.39 10.77 31.77
CA ILE A 552 15.80 10.69 33.11
C ILE A 552 16.40 11.82 33.95
N VAL A 553 15.54 12.71 34.44
CA VAL A 553 15.92 13.84 35.30
C VAL A 553 15.99 13.39 36.76
N ASP A 554 15.00 12.65 37.21
CA ASP A 554 14.91 12.15 38.57
C ASP A 554 13.94 10.94 38.64
N CYS A 555 14.07 10.15 39.70
CA CYS A 555 13.29 8.95 39.90
C CYS A 555 13.05 8.72 41.41
N GLY A 556 11.82 8.48 41.83
CA GLY A 556 11.51 8.21 43.23
C GLY A 556 10.02 8.24 43.52
N LYS A 557 9.64 8.23 44.81
CA LYS A 557 8.24 8.37 45.24
C LYS A 557 7.78 9.82 45.14
N GLN A 558 6.48 10.04 44.98
CA GLN A 558 5.88 11.37 44.86
C GLN A 558 6.37 12.36 45.92
N LYS A 559 6.34 11.94 47.21
CA LYS A 559 6.73 12.81 48.32
C LYS A 559 8.19 13.29 48.28
N GLU A 560 9.07 12.46 47.72
CA GLU A 560 10.49 12.76 47.52
C GLU A 560 10.68 13.71 46.34
N LEU A 561 10.06 13.40 45.19
CA LEU A 561 10.16 14.18 43.98
C LEU A 561 9.59 15.59 44.13
N LEU A 562 8.51 15.77 44.90
CA LEU A 562 7.97 17.09 45.22
C LEU A 562 8.97 17.99 45.99
N LYS A 563 9.91 17.41 46.75
CA LYS A 563 10.92 18.15 47.50
C LYS A 563 12.20 18.42 46.70
N ARG A 564 12.64 17.43 45.86
CA ARG A 564 13.97 17.48 45.23
C ARG A 564 13.96 17.72 43.74
N CYS A 565 12.84 17.48 43.04
CA CYS A 565 12.72 17.65 41.59
C CYS A 565 11.86 18.88 41.24
N PRO A 566 12.43 20.03 40.91
CA PRO A 566 11.66 21.24 40.59
C PRO A 566 10.70 21.02 39.42
N LEU A 567 11.13 20.29 38.39
CA LEU A 567 10.30 19.98 37.22
C LEU A 567 9.02 19.24 37.61
N TYR A 568 9.14 18.24 38.48
CA TYR A 568 7.98 17.50 38.97
C TYR A 568 7.07 18.34 39.84
N ALA A 569 7.65 19.15 40.72
CA ALA A 569 6.91 20.06 41.59
C ALA A 569 6.12 21.11 40.80
N ASP A 570 6.70 21.67 39.73
CA ASP A 570 6.02 22.62 38.85
C ASP A 570 4.88 21.97 38.07
N MET A 571 5.08 20.76 37.53
CA MET A 571 4.04 19.98 36.87
C MET A 571 2.88 19.65 37.84
N TRP A 572 3.20 19.31 39.09
CA TRP A 572 2.22 19.03 40.12
C TRP A 572 1.39 20.26 40.50
N LYS A 573 2.06 21.42 40.70
CA LYS A 573 1.39 22.71 40.99
C LYS A 573 0.46 23.11 39.85
N ALA A 574 0.89 22.98 38.61
CA ALA A 574 0.06 23.27 37.45
C ALA A 574 -1.18 22.36 37.40
N HIS A 575 -1.03 21.07 37.74
CA HIS A 575 -2.13 20.10 37.77
C HIS A 575 -3.15 20.43 38.86
N ILE A 576 -2.70 20.79 40.07
CA ILE A 576 -3.59 21.19 41.19
C ILE A 576 -4.28 22.52 40.88
N GLY A 577 -3.54 23.49 40.33
CA GLY A 577 -4.11 24.77 39.93
C GLY A 577 -5.26 24.62 38.93
N ALA A 578 -5.09 23.80 37.91
CA ALA A 578 -6.16 23.48 36.97
C ALA A 578 -7.38 22.81 37.61
N LYS A 579 -7.16 21.91 38.58
CA LYS A 579 -8.25 21.22 39.29
C LYS A 579 -9.03 22.17 40.21
N ASN A 580 -8.34 23.09 40.91
CA ASN A 580 -8.97 24.09 41.76
C ASN A 580 -9.76 25.12 40.95
N TRP A 581 -9.30 25.49 39.77
CA TRP A 581 -10.01 26.42 38.87
C TRP A 581 -11.33 25.80 38.38
N SER A 582 -11.33 24.53 37.98
CA SER A 582 -12.52 23.81 37.52
C SER A 582 -13.55 23.56 38.66
N VAL A 583 -13.13 23.57 39.94
CA VAL A 583 -14.01 23.43 41.10
C VAL A 583 -14.60 24.77 41.52
N SER A 584 -13.88 25.89 41.37
CA SER A 584 -14.40 27.23 41.64
C SER A 584 -15.45 27.67 40.63
N GLU A 585 -15.26 27.39 39.33
CA GLU A 585 -16.32 27.65 38.32
C GLU A 585 -17.61 26.88 38.59
N LYS A 586 -17.51 25.60 39.01
CA LYS A 586 -18.70 24.82 39.40
C LYS A 586 -19.41 25.35 40.64
N LYS A 587 -18.71 26.00 41.56
CA LYS A 587 -19.31 26.65 42.73
C LYS A 587 -20.00 27.98 42.38
N GLU A 588 -19.43 28.75 41.46
CA GLU A 588 -20.04 29.98 40.99
C GLU A 588 -21.31 29.73 40.13
N VAL A 589 -21.28 28.70 39.26
CA VAL A 589 -22.47 28.33 38.48
C VAL A 589 -23.57 27.73 39.35
N ALA A 590 -23.24 26.99 40.44
CA ALA A 590 -24.21 26.46 41.38
C ALA A 590 -24.76 27.52 42.36
N ALA A 591 -24.13 28.69 42.46
CA ALA A 591 -24.59 29.81 43.29
C ALA A 591 -25.48 30.80 42.49
N HIS A 592 -25.60 30.63 41.17
CA HIS A 592 -26.41 31.46 40.28
C HIS A 592 -27.59 30.69 39.62
N VAL A 593 -27.90 29.46 40.09
CA VAL A 593 -29.11 28.71 39.81
C VAL A 593 -29.89 28.54 41.12
#